data_0a0964c1373c8dc157a3d667e27d4266
#
_entry.id   0a0964c1373c8dc157a3d667e27d4266
#
_cell.length_a   1.000
_cell.length_b   1.000
_cell.length_c   1.000
_cell.angle_alpha   90.00
_cell.angle_beta   90.00
_cell.angle_gamma   90.00
#
_symmetry.space_group_name_H-M   'P 1'
#
loop_
_entity.id
_entity.type
_entity.pdbx_description
1 polymer ?
#
loop_
_entity_poly.entity_id
_entity_poly.type
_entity_poly.pdbx_seq_one_letter_code
_entity_poly.pdbx_strand_id
1 'polypeptide(L)'
;MKGLFLRSALVVVFVTTLCVGVGQAASATVDKGKKVKFDYTLKVGSTVVETSLGRAPVEYVQGEGKIIPGLEAQLQGLKAGEQKKFTLLPKDGYGEANPQAFREFPKTMFPKDFVAKKGLIIELQGDKGQVVPATIAEVKQDTVLLDFNHPLAGKTLQFDVKIISVQ
;
A
#
# COMPACT_ATOMS: atom_id res chain seq x y z
N MET A 1 10.60 82.91 46.72
CA MET A 1 10.32 82.89 45.30
C MET A 1 10.01 81.50 44.95
N LYS A 2 8.94 81.26 44.23
CA LYS A 2 8.15 79.98 44.18
C LYS A 2 8.79 78.92 43.31
N GLY A 3 9.08 77.77 43.90
CA GLY A 3 9.56 76.54 43.17
C GLY A 3 8.40 75.73 42.66
N LEU A 4 8.39 75.47 41.36
CA LEU A 4 7.37 74.69 40.67
C LEU A 4 7.77 73.21 40.68
N PHE A 5 7.03 72.37 41.42
CA PHE A 5 7.21 70.93 41.44
C PHE A 5 6.49 70.29 40.26
N LEU A 6 7.23 69.82 39.29
CA LEU A 6 6.71 69.01 38.17
C LEU A 6 6.60 67.55 38.62
N ARG A 7 5.38 67.02 38.81
CA ARG A 7 5.13 65.59 39.08
C ARG A 7 5.10 64.84 37.76
N SER A 8 6.15 64.03 37.53
CA SER A 8 6.14 63.08 36.44
C SER A 8 5.26 61.89 36.81
N ALA A 9 4.15 61.72 36.09
CA ALA A 9 3.32 60.49 36.20
C ALA A 9 3.94 59.39 35.32
N LEU A 10 4.44 58.35 35.95
CA LEU A 10 4.95 57.13 35.29
C LEU A 10 3.74 56.29 34.87
N VAL A 11 3.40 56.28 33.58
CA VAL A 11 2.38 55.39 33.01
C VAL A 11 3.06 54.05 32.78
N VAL A 12 2.76 53.08 33.65
CA VAL A 12 3.16 51.69 33.45
C VAL A 12 2.16 51.04 32.50
N VAL A 13 2.53 50.88 31.23
CA VAL A 13 1.76 50.08 30.26
C VAL A 13 2.00 48.62 30.52
N PHE A 14 1.01 47.93 31.09
CA PHE A 14 0.98 46.48 31.20
C PHE A 14 0.70 45.88 29.81
N VAL A 15 1.72 45.46 29.09
CA VAL A 15 1.55 44.65 27.88
C VAL A 15 1.22 43.24 28.32
N THR A 16 -0.05 42.87 28.33
CA THR A 16 -0.50 41.49 28.50
C THR A 16 -0.24 40.76 27.21
N THR A 17 0.88 39.98 27.16
CA THR A 17 1.18 39.06 26.08
C THR A 17 0.18 37.92 26.14
N LEU A 18 -0.82 37.95 25.26
CA LEU A 18 -1.78 36.88 25.06
C LEU A 18 -1.03 35.75 24.33
N CYS A 19 -0.50 34.75 25.05
CA CYS A 19 0.00 33.52 24.49
C CYS A 19 -1.20 32.75 23.89
N VAL A 20 -1.46 32.95 22.60
CA VAL A 20 -2.34 32.07 21.85
C VAL A 20 -1.61 30.74 21.73
N GLY A 21 -1.92 29.80 22.61
CA GLY A 21 -1.50 28.42 22.49
C GLY A 21 -2.12 27.83 21.22
N VAL A 22 -1.33 27.74 20.16
CA VAL A 22 -1.70 26.95 19.00
C VAL A 22 -1.76 25.48 19.48
N GLY A 23 -2.95 25.07 19.88
CA GLY A 23 -3.22 23.66 20.19
C GLY A 23 -2.87 22.82 18.96
N GLN A 24 -1.73 22.18 19.00
CA GLN A 24 -1.33 21.19 18.01
C GLN A 24 -2.30 20.02 18.16
N ALA A 25 -3.32 19.98 17.31
CA ALA A 25 -4.18 18.81 17.24
C ALA A 25 -3.26 17.61 16.97
N ALA A 26 -3.17 16.69 17.94
CA ALA A 26 -2.41 15.47 17.78
C ALA A 26 -2.90 14.78 16.50
N SER A 27 -2.05 14.70 15.48
CA SER A 27 -2.43 14.06 14.23
C SER A 27 -2.73 12.58 14.53
N ALA A 28 -3.94 12.13 14.14
CA ALA A 28 -4.36 10.76 14.38
C ALA A 28 -3.33 9.79 13.77
N THR A 29 -2.97 8.77 14.53
CA THR A 29 -2.08 7.67 14.10
C THR A 29 -2.89 6.53 13.52
N VAL A 30 -2.26 5.74 12.65
CA VAL A 30 -2.81 4.50 12.11
C VAL A 30 -2.87 3.46 13.22
N ASP A 31 -4.03 3.36 13.87
CA ASP A 31 -4.30 2.43 14.96
C ASP A 31 -5.53 1.57 14.63
N LYS A 32 -5.67 0.44 15.34
CA LYS A 32 -6.77 -0.51 15.12
C LYS A 32 -8.13 0.20 15.13
N GLY A 33 -8.95 -0.10 14.13
CA GLY A 33 -10.27 0.49 13.91
C GLY A 33 -10.25 1.85 13.21
N LYS A 34 -9.08 2.42 12.93
CA LYS A 34 -8.96 3.67 12.19
C LYS A 34 -9.12 3.46 10.69
N LYS A 35 -9.89 4.36 10.07
CA LYS A 35 -10.05 4.44 8.61
C LYS A 35 -8.86 5.19 8.02
N VAL A 36 -8.10 4.53 7.17
CA VAL A 36 -6.84 5.02 6.61
C VAL A 36 -6.96 5.15 5.10
N LYS A 37 -6.49 6.29 4.57
CA LYS A 37 -6.27 6.49 3.14
C LYS A 37 -4.78 6.64 2.89
N PHE A 38 -4.26 5.93 1.91
CA PHE A 38 -2.86 6.01 1.53
C PHE A 38 -2.65 5.84 0.04
N ASP A 39 -1.60 6.47 -0.47
CA ASP A 39 -1.04 6.20 -1.78
C ASP A 39 0.14 5.25 -1.68
N TYR A 40 0.36 4.47 -2.74
CA TYR A 40 1.51 3.58 -2.79
C TYR A 40 2.06 3.40 -4.19
N THR A 41 3.32 2.98 -4.23
CA THR A 41 3.97 2.41 -5.41
C THR A 41 4.61 1.09 -5.00
N LEU A 42 4.23 0.02 -5.69
CA LEU A 42 4.76 -1.34 -5.49
C LEU A 42 5.74 -1.67 -6.60
N LYS A 43 6.92 -2.16 -6.21
CA LYS A 43 7.97 -2.61 -7.12
C LYS A 43 8.39 -4.04 -6.81
N VAL A 44 8.81 -4.75 -7.86
CA VAL A 44 9.54 -6.01 -7.78
C VAL A 44 10.86 -5.81 -8.50
N GLY A 45 11.96 -5.82 -7.74
CA GLY A 45 13.26 -5.37 -8.26
C GLY A 45 13.21 -3.91 -8.72
N SER A 46 13.58 -3.64 -9.96
CA SER A 46 13.52 -2.30 -10.55
C SER A 46 12.18 -1.96 -11.22
N THR A 47 11.27 -2.94 -11.35
CA THR A 47 10.02 -2.77 -12.10
C THR A 47 8.88 -2.33 -11.19
N VAL A 48 8.19 -1.24 -11.55
CA VAL A 48 6.91 -0.86 -10.93
C VAL A 48 5.84 -1.82 -11.45
N VAL A 49 5.21 -2.55 -10.55
CA VAL A 49 4.14 -3.51 -10.88
C VAL A 49 2.75 -2.93 -10.62
N GLU A 50 2.66 -2.00 -9.67
CA GLU A 50 1.40 -1.34 -9.35
C GLU A 50 1.63 0.01 -8.68
N THR A 51 0.71 0.96 -8.86
CA THR A 51 0.70 2.25 -8.17
C THR A 51 -0.70 2.83 -8.09
N SER A 52 -1.01 3.53 -6.99
CA SER A 52 -2.23 4.33 -6.85
C SER A 52 -2.04 5.78 -7.34
N LEU A 53 -0.81 6.21 -7.57
CA LEU A 53 -0.53 7.58 -8.00
C LEU A 53 -1.26 7.90 -9.32
N GLY A 54 -2.00 9.01 -9.32
CA GLY A 54 -2.85 9.41 -10.45
C GLY A 54 -4.22 8.71 -10.47
N ARG A 55 -4.57 7.95 -9.44
CA ARG A 55 -5.87 7.32 -9.19
C ARG A 55 -6.38 7.70 -7.81
N ALA A 56 -7.52 7.12 -7.39
CA ALA A 56 -8.01 7.28 -6.02
C ALA A 56 -7.06 6.56 -5.04
N PRO A 57 -6.72 7.18 -3.89
CA PRO A 57 -5.98 6.53 -2.82
C PRO A 57 -6.69 5.25 -2.35
N VAL A 58 -5.92 4.28 -1.88
CA VAL A 58 -6.48 3.09 -1.25
C VAL A 58 -7.05 3.45 0.11
N GLU A 59 -8.24 2.93 0.40
CA GLU A 59 -8.94 3.12 1.67
C GLU A 59 -9.16 1.77 2.36
N TYR A 60 -8.82 1.68 3.64
CA TYR A 60 -9.05 0.49 4.45
C TYR A 60 -9.24 0.85 5.92
N VAL A 61 -9.68 -0.11 6.72
CA VAL A 61 -9.75 0.01 8.18
C VAL A 61 -8.66 -0.87 8.79
N GLN A 62 -7.81 -0.25 9.62
CA GLN A 62 -6.69 -0.93 10.26
C GLN A 62 -7.20 -2.04 11.20
N GLY A 63 -6.69 -3.25 11.02
CA GLY A 63 -7.03 -4.44 11.81
C GLY A 63 -8.19 -5.27 11.27
N GLU A 64 -8.74 -4.93 10.08
CA GLU A 64 -9.77 -5.75 9.40
C GLU A 64 -9.20 -6.78 8.42
N GLY A 65 -7.89 -6.78 8.17
CA GLY A 65 -7.25 -7.73 7.24
C GLY A 65 -7.67 -7.54 5.77
N LYS A 66 -8.05 -6.32 5.37
CA LYS A 66 -8.47 -6.00 4.00
C LYS A 66 -7.30 -5.79 3.03
N ILE A 67 -6.11 -5.61 3.57
CA ILE A 67 -4.86 -5.51 2.83
C ILE A 67 -3.91 -6.61 3.31
N ILE A 68 -2.81 -6.83 2.57
CA ILE A 68 -1.83 -7.87 2.97
C ILE A 68 -1.29 -7.60 4.37
N PRO A 69 -1.19 -8.63 5.24
CA PRO A 69 -0.85 -8.45 6.66
C PRO A 69 0.48 -7.71 6.88
N GLY A 70 1.50 -8.00 6.07
CA GLY A 70 2.79 -7.32 6.17
C GLY A 70 2.69 -5.83 5.85
N LEU A 71 1.86 -5.43 4.87
CA LEU A 71 1.61 -4.02 4.58
C LEU A 71 0.88 -3.36 5.76
N GLU A 72 -0.18 -3.99 6.26
CA GLU A 72 -0.96 -3.49 7.39
C GLU A 72 -0.08 -3.24 8.63
N ALA A 73 0.81 -4.18 8.95
CA ALA A 73 1.77 -4.05 10.05
C ALA A 73 2.77 -2.89 9.84
N GLN A 74 3.22 -2.66 8.61
CA GLN A 74 4.14 -1.57 8.30
C GLN A 74 3.51 -0.17 8.37
N LEU A 75 2.20 -0.08 8.21
CA LEU A 75 1.46 1.19 8.28
C LEU A 75 1.10 1.56 9.73
N GLN A 76 1.08 0.60 10.66
CA GLN A 76 0.77 0.83 12.08
C GLN A 76 1.60 1.97 12.67
N GLY A 77 0.95 2.90 13.37
CA GLY A 77 1.59 4.03 14.07
C GLY A 77 1.97 5.22 13.17
N LEU A 78 1.86 5.10 11.85
CA LEU A 78 2.10 6.23 10.94
C LEU A 78 1.01 7.30 11.07
N LYS A 79 1.37 8.53 10.71
CA LYS A 79 0.48 9.71 10.74
C LYS A 79 0.14 10.18 9.35
N ALA A 80 -0.94 10.95 9.22
CA ALA A 80 -1.26 11.63 7.96
C ALA A 80 -0.09 12.52 7.50
N GLY A 81 0.25 12.42 6.21
CA GLY A 81 1.38 13.10 5.58
C GLY A 81 2.71 12.33 5.65
N GLU A 82 2.83 11.31 6.49
CA GLU A 82 4.06 10.51 6.57
C GLU A 82 4.23 9.59 5.36
N GLN A 83 5.47 9.43 4.97
CA GLN A 83 5.90 8.53 3.90
C GLN A 83 6.86 7.49 4.45
N LYS A 84 6.69 6.23 4.02
CA LYS A 84 7.54 5.12 4.43
C LYS A 84 7.87 4.22 3.25
N LYS A 85 9.16 3.88 3.14
CA LYS A 85 9.64 2.86 2.19
C LYS A 85 10.04 1.62 2.98
N PHE A 86 9.60 0.47 2.52
CA PHE A 86 9.91 -0.79 3.16
C PHE A 86 9.85 -1.95 2.17
N THR A 87 10.37 -3.08 2.59
CA THR A 87 10.40 -4.31 1.80
C THR A 87 9.65 -5.40 2.56
N LEU A 88 8.77 -6.12 1.87
CA LEU A 88 8.12 -7.32 2.38
C LEU A 88 8.73 -8.56 1.72
N LEU A 89 9.08 -9.52 2.53
CA LEU A 89 9.45 -10.85 2.06
C LEU A 89 8.20 -11.60 1.58
N PRO A 90 8.34 -12.65 0.75
CA PRO A 90 7.18 -13.39 0.24
C PRO A 90 6.21 -13.83 1.33
N LYS A 91 6.70 -14.36 2.45
CA LYS A 91 5.89 -14.81 3.59
C LYS A 91 5.00 -13.72 4.22
N ASP A 92 5.42 -12.46 4.14
CA ASP A 92 4.71 -11.30 4.68
C ASP A 92 3.87 -10.58 3.61
N GLY A 93 3.97 -11.04 2.35
CA GLY A 93 3.25 -10.53 1.19
C GLY A 93 2.22 -11.53 0.66
N TYR A 94 2.42 -12.00 -0.58
CA TYR A 94 1.52 -12.95 -1.25
C TYR A 94 1.90 -14.42 -1.05
N GLY A 95 2.76 -14.71 -0.08
CA GLY A 95 3.22 -16.07 0.23
C GLY A 95 4.35 -16.55 -0.70
N GLU A 96 4.92 -17.68 -0.33
CA GLU A 96 5.90 -18.37 -1.17
C GLU A 96 5.23 -18.98 -2.41
N ALA A 97 5.97 -19.12 -3.50
CA ALA A 97 5.47 -19.83 -4.67
C ALA A 97 5.31 -21.33 -4.33
N ASN A 98 4.11 -21.86 -4.53
CA ASN A 98 3.81 -23.27 -4.29
C ASN A 98 4.15 -24.09 -5.54
N PRO A 99 5.14 -25.01 -5.48
CA PRO A 99 5.47 -25.87 -6.61
C PRO A 99 4.30 -26.78 -7.05
N GLN A 100 3.37 -27.10 -6.17
CA GLN A 100 2.19 -27.92 -6.49
C GLN A 100 1.11 -27.13 -7.26
N ALA A 101 1.24 -25.82 -7.35
CA ALA A 101 0.35 -24.97 -8.15
C ALA A 101 0.73 -24.97 -9.66
N PHE A 102 1.81 -25.62 -10.04
CA PHE A 102 2.15 -25.82 -11.45
C PHE A 102 1.48 -27.08 -11.99
N ARG A 103 0.80 -26.96 -13.14
CA ARG A 103 0.12 -28.07 -13.80
C ARG A 103 0.37 -28.04 -15.30
N GLU A 104 0.58 -29.22 -15.88
CA GLU A 104 0.71 -29.39 -17.32
C GLU A 104 -0.65 -29.66 -17.98
N PHE A 105 -0.89 -29.00 -19.10
CA PHE A 105 -2.07 -29.17 -19.91
C PHE A 105 -1.67 -29.49 -21.36
N PRO A 106 -2.29 -30.50 -22.02
CA PRO A 106 -2.06 -30.77 -23.43
C PRO A 106 -2.45 -29.56 -24.28
N LYS A 107 -1.68 -29.27 -25.32
CA LYS A 107 -2.00 -28.17 -26.25
C LYS A 107 -3.35 -28.36 -26.95
N THR A 108 -3.82 -29.59 -27.05
CA THR A 108 -5.12 -29.95 -27.63
C THR A 108 -6.32 -29.41 -26.83
N MET A 109 -6.11 -29.05 -25.55
CA MET A 109 -7.16 -28.44 -24.72
C MET A 109 -7.39 -26.96 -25.02
N PHE A 110 -6.48 -26.33 -25.76
CA PHE A 110 -6.60 -24.92 -26.13
C PHE A 110 -7.21 -24.77 -27.55
N PRO A 111 -7.85 -23.64 -27.88
CA PRO A 111 -8.30 -23.34 -29.24
C PRO A 111 -7.14 -23.46 -30.24
N LYS A 112 -7.44 -23.91 -31.48
CA LYS A 112 -6.41 -24.16 -32.51
C LYS A 112 -5.64 -22.90 -32.91
N ASP A 113 -6.24 -21.74 -32.77
CA ASP A 113 -5.69 -20.40 -33.03
C ASP A 113 -4.99 -19.78 -31.82
N PHE A 114 -5.01 -20.48 -30.66
CA PHE A 114 -4.38 -19.99 -29.46
C PHE A 114 -2.85 -20.11 -29.54
N VAL A 115 -2.17 -18.97 -29.47
CA VAL A 115 -0.70 -18.90 -29.44
C VAL A 115 -0.21 -18.78 -28.01
N ALA A 116 0.19 -19.90 -27.42
CA ALA A 116 0.76 -19.92 -26.08
C ALA A 116 2.12 -19.19 -26.07
N LYS A 117 2.30 -18.26 -25.13
CA LYS A 117 3.58 -17.57 -24.90
C LYS A 117 3.88 -17.53 -23.41
N LYS A 118 5.13 -17.80 -23.03
CA LYS A 118 5.59 -17.69 -21.65
C LYS A 118 5.29 -16.28 -21.08
N GLY A 119 4.73 -16.25 -19.88
CA GLY A 119 4.35 -15.02 -19.18
C GLY A 119 2.94 -14.51 -19.52
N LEU A 120 2.24 -15.10 -20.50
CA LEU A 120 0.86 -14.75 -20.81
C LEU A 120 -0.04 -15.24 -19.67
N ILE A 121 -0.91 -14.37 -19.18
CA ILE A 121 -1.97 -14.73 -18.23
C ILE A 121 -3.20 -15.12 -19.03
N ILE A 122 -3.75 -16.28 -18.72
CA ILE A 122 -4.96 -16.83 -19.31
C ILE A 122 -6.00 -17.10 -18.23
N GLU A 123 -7.26 -17.09 -18.62
CA GLU A 123 -8.37 -17.46 -17.77
C GLU A 123 -8.86 -18.84 -18.16
N LEU A 124 -8.90 -19.76 -17.18
CA LEU A 124 -9.42 -21.09 -17.35
C LEU A 124 -10.77 -21.23 -16.67
N GLN A 125 -11.69 -21.93 -17.29
CA GLN A 125 -12.96 -22.26 -16.69
C GLN A 125 -12.79 -23.54 -15.87
N GLY A 126 -12.99 -23.46 -14.56
CA GLY A 126 -12.96 -24.63 -13.67
C GLY A 126 -14.25 -25.42 -13.72
N ASP A 127 -14.24 -26.63 -13.12
CA ASP A 127 -15.34 -27.61 -13.14
C ASP A 127 -16.70 -27.09 -12.65
N LYS A 128 -16.69 -26.03 -11.82
CA LYS A 128 -17.89 -25.38 -11.29
C LYS A 128 -18.23 -24.06 -11.96
N GLY A 129 -17.66 -23.79 -13.14
CA GLY A 129 -17.86 -22.57 -13.88
C GLY A 129 -17.10 -21.33 -13.35
N GLN A 130 -16.30 -21.50 -12.28
CA GLN A 130 -15.44 -20.41 -11.81
C GLN A 130 -14.32 -20.13 -12.79
N VAL A 131 -13.99 -18.85 -12.97
CA VAL A 131 -12.84 -18.43 -13.75
C VAL A 131 -11.60 -18.45 -12.87
N VAL A 132 -10.57 -19.17 -13.29
CA VAL A 132 -9.30 -19.29 -12.57
C VAL A 132 -8.19 -18.72 -13.46
N PRO A 133 -7.53 -17.63 -13.07
CA PRO A 133 -6.39 -17.11 -13.81
C PRO A 133 -5.18 -18.02 -13.62
N ALA A 134 -4.41 -18.20 -14.69
CA ALA A 134 -3.14 -18.90 -14.66
C ALA A 134 -2.12 -18.23 -15.57
N THR A 135 -0.85 -18.26 -15.19
CA THR A 135 0.24 -17.75 -16.03
C THR A 135 0.89 -18.89 -16.78
N ILE A 136 1.16 -18.71 -18.07
CA ILE A 136 1.95 -19.70 -18.84
C ILE A 136 3.40 -19.61 -18.37
N ALA A 137 3.82 -20.62 -17.61
CA ALA A 137 5.19 -20.74 -17.10
C ALA A 137 6.16 -21.24 -18.17
N GLU A 138 5.72 -22.22 -18.99
CA GLU A 138 6.54 -22.81 -20.03
C GLU A 138 5.66 -23.37 -21.17
N VAL A 139 6.15 -23.30 -22.40
CA VAL A 139 5.54 -23.92 -23.57
C VAL A 139 6.45 -25.04 -24.04
N LYS A 140 6.03 -26.29 -23.85
CA LYS A 140 6.73 -27.52 -24.29
C LYS A 140 6.23 -27.92 -25.68
N GLN A 141 6.75 -29.05 -26.19
CA GLN A 141 6.37 -29.55 -27.53
C GLN A 141 4.86 -29.84 -27.63
N ASP A 142 4.30 -30.64 -26.69
CA ASP A 142 2.90 -31.09 -26.72
C ASP A 142 2.05 -30.56 -25.58
N THR A 143 2.68 -29.92 -24.60
CA THR A 143 2.01 -29.40 -23.39
C THR A 143 2.35 -27.95 -23.12
N VAL A 144 1.55 -27.32 -22.26
CA VAL A 144 1.77 -26.00 -21.67
C VAL A 144 1.80 -26.17 -20.16
N LEU A 145 2.87 -25.70 -19.51
CA LEU A 145 2.95 -25.64 -18.06
C LEU A 145 2.30 -24.34 -17.58
N LEU A 146 1.25 -24.46 -16.79
CA LEU A 146 0.53 -23.35 -16.18
C LEU A 146 0.88 -23.21 -14.73
N ASP A 147 1.08 -21.97 -14.30
CA ASP A 147 1.30 -21.56 -12.91
C ASP A 147 0.03 -20.91 -12.37
N PHE A 148 -0.56 -21.50 -11.34
CA PHE A 148 -1.76 -21.04 -10.62
C PHE A 148 -1.41 -20.26 -9.36
N ASN A 149 -0.14 -20.00 -9.09
CA ASN A 149 0.24 -19.10 -8.01
C ASN A 149 -0.23 -17.67 -8.28
N HIS A 150 -0.38 -16.89 -7.21
CA HIS A 150 -0.54 -15.46 -7.37
C HIS A 150 0.67 -14.89 -8.13
N PRO A 151 0.50 -13.95 -9.09
CA PRO A 151 1.62 -13.42 -9.89
C PRO A 151 2.77 -12.81 -9.08
N LEU A 152 2.50 -12.42 -7.83
CA LEU A 152 3.48 -11.86 -6.90
C LEU A 152 3.93 -12.86 -5.81
N ALA A 153 3.44 -14.12 -5.81
CA ALA A 153 3.93 -15.15 -4.90
C ALA A 153 5.43 -15.42 -5.13
N GLY A 154 6.18 -15.66 -4.07
CA GLY A 154 7.62 -15.87 -4.09
C GLY A 154 8.44 -14.61 -4.41
N LYS A 155 7.81 -13.44 -4.56
CA LYS A 155 8.51 -12.20 -4.89
C LYS A 155 8.68 -11.31 -3.67
N THR A 156 9.87 -10.71 -3.55
CA THR A 156 10.14 -9.64 -2.61
C THR A 156 9.51 -8.35 -3.11
N LEU A 157 8.66 -7.75 -2.29
CA LEU A 157 7.86 -6.57 -2.62
C LEU A 157 8.47 -5.32 -1.99
N GLN A 158 8.71 -4.30 -2.77
CA GLN A 158 9.20 -3.00 -2.30
C GLN A 158 8.06 -1.99 -2.39
N PHE A 159 7.66 -1.46 -1.25
CA PHE A 159 6.62 -0.45 -1.13
C PHE A 159 7.21 0.93 -0.87
N ASP A 160 6.66 1.93 -1.53
CA ASP A 160 6.77 3.34 -1.19
C ASP A 160 5.34 3.83 -0.90
N VAL A 161 5.05 4.15 0.35
CA VAL A 161 3.69 4.47 0.82
C VAL A 161 3.66 5.86 1.41
N LYS A 162 2.58 6.61 1.15
CA LYS A 162 2.28 7.91 1.75
C LYS A 162 0.89 7.89 2.38
N ILE A 163 0.80 8.15 3.68
CA ILE A 163 -0.48 8.27 4.38
C ILE A 163 -1.13 9.60 4.00
N ILE A 164 -2.35 9.55 3.49
CA ILE A 164 -3.12 10.75 3.09
C ILE A 164 -4.00 11.23 4.24
N SER A 165 -4.71 10.32 4.90
CA SER A 165 -5.55 10.66 6.04
C SER A 165 -5.73 9.47 6.99
N VAL A 166 -5.99 9.78 8.27
CA VAL A 166 -6.35 8.83 9.33
C VAL A 166 -7.56 9.39 10.06
N GLN A 167 -8.64 8.60 10.17
CA GLN A 167 -9.92 9.00 10.78
C GLN A 167 -10.41 7.99 11.83
#